data_16b3f5ed2a47ddf33b7b5db71e55ef87
#
_entry.id   16b3f5ed2a47ddf33b7b5db71e55ef87
#
_cell.length_a   1.000
_cell.length_b   1.000
_cell.length_c   1.000
_cell.angle_alpha   90.00
_cell.angle_beta   90.00
_cell.angle_gamma   90.00
#
_symmetry.space_group_name_H-M   'P 1'
#
loop_
_entity.id
_entity.type
_entity.pdbx_description
1 polymer ?
#
loop_
_entity_poly.entity_id
_entity_poly.type
_entity_poly.pdbx_seq_one_letter_code
_entity_poly.pdbx_strand_id
1 'polypeptide(L)'
;MNLDIARLLPELFALRGQEVGVSDWKLIDQNSIDQFSELTGDAGPIHNDPELSRQITPFGGTIVQGFMMLSCLTGFAKGLRLPQKAVSYRLNYGFDKVRIINPVPVDSRIRGRFHMRNLEPRGESGALMTLEVVVEVEGTKEPALVAEWLAYLQLSPSISE
;
A
#
# COMPACT_ATOMS: atom_id res chain seq x y z
N MET A 1 21.96 -15.20 -17.74
CA MET A 1 20.78 -16.04 -18.09
C MET A 1 19.56 -15.27 -17.63
N ASN A 2 18.62 -14.92 -18.53
CA ASN A 2 17.42 -14.22 -18.08
C ASN A 2 16.46 -15.23 -17.44
N LEU A 3 16.00 -14.96 -16.23
CA LEU A 3 14.96 -15.74 -15.55
C LEU A 3 13.67 -15.73 -16.38
N ASP A 4 13.15 -16.89 -16.70
CA ASP A 4 11.83 -17.03 -17.30
C ASP A 4 10.76 -17.03 -16.20
N ILE A 5 10.29 -15.83 -15.83
CA ILE A 5 9.31 -15.65 -14.76
C ILE A 5 7.98 -16.31 -15.08
N ALA A 6 7.59 -16.36 -16.35
CA ALA A 6 6.34 -17.03 -16.74
C ALA A 6 6.39 -18.53 -16.45
N ARG A 7 7.56 -19.15 -16.60
CA ARG A 7 7.79 -20.56 -16.30
C ARG A 7 7.97 -20.83 -14.81
N LEU A 8 8.72 -19.94 -14.11
CA LEU A 8 9.06 -20.12 -12.69
C LEU A 8 7.91 -19.76 -11.77
N LEU A 9 7.11 -18.76 -12.13
CA LEU A 9 5.99 -18.24 -11.35
C LEU A 9 4.70 -18.17 -12.20
N PRO A 10 4.24 -19.27 -12.83
CA PRO A 10 3.15 -19.21 -13.80
C PRO A 10 1.84 -18.69 -13.18
N GLU A 11 1.52 -19.09 -11.95
CA GLU A 11 0.31 -18.65 -11.26
C GLU A 11 0.36 -17.14 -10.93
N LEU A 12 1.52 -16.64 -10.48
CA LEU A 12 1.71 -15.23 -10.18
C LEU A 12 1.74 -14.40 -11.47
N PHE A 13 2.41 -14.90 -12.51
CA PHE A 13 2.48 -14.27 -13.82
C PHE A 13 1.10 -14.12 -14.48
N ALA A 14 0.21 -15.10 -14.29
CA ALA A 14 -1.16 -15.06 -14.80
C ALA A 14 -2.03 -13.97 -14.14
N LEU A 15 -1.63 -13.46 -12.97
CA LEU A 15 -2.35 -12.37 -12.28
C LEU A 15 -2.06 -10.98 -12.85
N ARG A 16 -1.15 -10.85 -13.81
CA ARG A 16 -0.86 -9.55 -14.43
C ARG A 16 -2.11 -8.99 -15.11
N GLY A 17 -2.35 -7.69 -14.89
CA GLY A 17 -3.52 -6.99 -15.39
C GLY A 17 -4.80 -7.27 -14.60
N GLN A 18 -4.74 -7.99 -13.48
CA GLN A 18 -5.91 -8.34 -12.68
C GLN A 18 -5.90 -7.67 -11.30
N GLU A 19 -7.09 -7.50 -10.73
CA GLU A 19 -7.24 -7.19 -9.31
C GLU A 19 -6.80 -8.40 -8.49
N VAL A 20 -5.84 -8.18 -7.58
CA VAL A 20 -5.27 -9.23 -6.73
C VAL A 20 -5.81 -9.21 -5.31
N GLY A 21 -6.59 -8.21 -4.97
CA GLY A 21 -7.33 -8.17 -3.72
C GLY A 21 -7.73 -6.78 -3.29
N VAL A 22 -8.62 -6.77 -2.31
CA VAL A 22 -9.06 -5.59 -1.55
C VAL A 22 -8.96 -5.97 -0.09
N SER A 23 -8.36 -5.09 0.73
CA SER A 23 -8.27 -5.33 2.16
C SER A 23 -9.60 -5.13 2.87
N ASP A 24 -9.67 -5.58 4.12
CA ASP A 24 -10.71 -5.13 5.03
C ASP A 24 -10.58 -3.63 5.32
N TRP A 25 -11.67 -3.04 5.79
CA TRP A 25 -11.71 -1.67 6.26
C TRP A 25 -10.95 -1.52 7.58
N LYS A 26 -10.09 -0.51 7.68
CA LYS A 26 -9.36 -0.12 8.88
C LYS A 26 -9.83 1.24 9.36
N LEU A 27 -10.28 1.34 10.60
CA LEU A 27 -10.54 2.62 11.26
C LEU A 27 -9.21 3.32 11.57
N ILE A 28 -9.14 4.62 11.29
CA ILE A 28 -8.04 5.50 11.69
C ILE A 28 -8.58 6.52 12.66
N ASP A 29 -8.38 6.27 13.94
CA ASP A 29 -8.78 7.14 15.05
C ASP A 29 -7.67 8.14 15.42
N GLN A 30 -7.99 9.10 16.29
CA GLN A 30 -7.04 10.12 16.74
C GLN A 30 -5.82 9.49 17.42
N ASN A 31 -6.01 8.44 18.21
CA ASN A 31 -4.90 7.78 18.90
C ASN A 31 -3.89 7.19 17.88
N SER A 32 -4.36 6.61 16.78
CA SER A 32 -3.50 6.11 15.70
C SER A 32 -2.71 7.25 15.03
N ILE A 33 -3.33 8.39 14.81
CA ILE A 33 -2.70 9.60 14.25
C ILE A 33 -1.62 10.11 15.20
N ASP A 34 -1.90 10.20 16.49
CA ASP A 34 -0.98 10.71 17.51
C ASP A 34 0.24 9.78 17.67
N GLN A 35 0.03 8.47 17.67
CA GLN A 35 1.13 7.48 17.69
C GLN A 35 2.02 7.58 16.45
N PHE A 36 1.43 7.81 15.27
CA PHE A 36 2.21 8.00 14.05
C PHE A 36 3.01 9.30 14.10
N SER A 37 2.44 10.38 14.62
CA SER A 37 3.14 11.65 14.85
C SER A 37 4.33 11.48 15.81
N GLU A 38 4.13 10.77 16.91
CA GLU A 38 5.21 10.51 17.88
C GLU A 38 6.35 9.71 17.25
N LEU A 39 6.01 8.67 16.48
CA LEU A 39 7.01 7.80 15.85
C LEU A 39 7.81 8.50 14.77
N THR A 40 7.18 9.35 13.98
CA THR A 40 7.77 9.92 12.75
C THR A 40 8.21 11.36 12.89
N GLY A 41 7.74 12.07 13.92
CA GLY A 41 7.89 13.51 14.04
C GLY A 41 6.95 14.33 13.13
N ASP A 42 6.07 13.68 12.37
CA ASP A 42 5.05 14.33 11.53
C ASP A 42 3.86 14.79 12.36
N ALA A 43 4.14 15.76 13.24
CA ALA A 43 3.17 16.37 14.14
C ALA A 43 2.81 17.78 13.67
N GLY A 44 1.54 18.15 13.89
CA GLY A 44 1.07 19.49 13.55
C GLY A 44 -0.41 19.67 13.87
N PRO A 45 -0.88 20.94 13.92
CA PRO A 45 -2.26 21.24 14.31
C PRO A 45 -3.31 20.49 13.50
N ILE A 46 -3.06 20.32 12.19
CA ILE A 46 -4.02 19.62 11.31
C ILE A 46 -4.13 18.12 11.60
N HIS A 47 -3.19 17.56 12.35
CA HIS A 47 -3.16 16.15 12.73
C HIS A 47 -3.46 15.92 14.21
N ASN A 48 -2.97 16.80 15.12
CA ASN A 48 -2.93 16.52 16.55
C ASN A 48 -3.75 17.50 17.42
N ASP A 49 -4.28 18.58 16.85
CA ASP A 49 -5.12 19.56 17.58
C ASP A 49 -6.47 19.71 16.89
N PRO A 50 -7.49 18.92 17.32
CA PRO A 50 -8.83 18.99 16.70
C PRO A 50 -9.47 20.36 16.76
N GLU A 51 -9.23 21.14 17.83
CA GLU A 51 -9.83 22.46 18.00
C GLU A 51 -9.20 23.48 17.06
N LEU A 52 -7.86 23.54 17.03
CA LEU A 52 -7.15 24.43 16.13
C LEU A 52 -7.36 24.03 14.66
N SER A 53 -7.39 22.72 14.35
CA SER A 53 -7.65 22.24 13.00
C SER A 53 -9.01 22.71 12.47
N ARG A 54 -10.07 22.68 13.29
CA ARG A 54 -11.40 23.22 12.89
C ARG A 54 -11.37 24.69 12.57
N GLN A 55 -10.52 25.46 13.25
CA GLN A 55 -10.44 26.91 13.05
C GLN A 55 -9.67 27.29 11.78
N ILE A 56 -8.62 26.52 11.46
CA ILE A 56 -7.67 26.90 10.38
C ILE A 56 -7.84 26.11 9.08
N THR A 57 -8.69 25.05 9.07
CA THR A 57 -8.91 24.20 7.89
C THR A 57 -10.39 24.01 7.60
N PRO A 58 -10.76 23.66 6.36
CA PRO A 58 -12.16 23.35 6.02
C PRO A 58 -12.57 21.92 6.39
N PHE A 59 -11.72 21.11 7.07
CA PHE A 59 -11.92 19.67 7.24
C PHE A 59 -12.84 19.32 8.43
N GLY A 60 -13.18 20.26 9.28
CA GLY A 60 -14.07 20.06 10.43
C GLY A 60 -13.41 19.33 11.61
N GLY A 61 -12.14 19.02 11.54
CA GLY A 61 -11.36 18.33 12.56
C GLY A 61 -9.98 17.99 12.05
N THR A 62 -9.30 17.08 12.72
CA THR A 62 -8.00 16.58 12.28
C THR A 62 -8.11 15.64 11.08
N ILE A 63 -7.02 15.50 10.35
CA ILE A 63 -6.91 14.61 9.20
C ILE A 63 -5.73 13.64 9.37
N VAL A 64 -5.83 12.50 8.72
CA VAL A 64 -4.79 11.46 8.69
C VAL A 64 -3.57 11.96 7.92
N GLN A 65 -2.37 11.68 8.42
CA GLN A 65 -1.12 11.97 7.68
C GLN A 65 -1.08 11.17 6.37
N GLY A 66 -0.64 11.83 5.30
CA GLY A 66 -0.50 11.18 4.00
C GLY A 66 0.47 9.99 4.02
N PHE A 67 1.59 10.14 4.74
CA PHE A 67 2.56 9.05 4.93
C PHE A 67 2.05 7.92 5.82
N MET A 68 1.14 8.19 6.75
CA MET A 68 0.46 7.14 7.50
C MET A 68 -0.37 6.25 6.58
N MET A 69 -1.16 6.83 5.67
CA MET A 69 -1.92 6.07 4.67
C MET A 69 -1.00 5.21 3.80
N LEU A 70 0.13 5.77 3.33
CA LEU A 70 1.13 5.05 2.55
C LEU A 70 1.72 3.88 3.36
N SER A 71 2.02 4.08 4.63
CA SER A 71 2.55 3.05 5.52
C SER A 71 1.55 1.91 5.77
N CYS A 72 0.24 2.20 5.75
CA CYS A 72 -0.82 1.21 5.91
C CYS A 72 -0.87 0.20 4.75
N LEU A 73 -0.33 0.51 3.57
CA LEU A 73 -0.35 -0.38 2.40
C LEU A 73 0.23 -1.75 2.70
N THR A 74 1.30 -1.83 3.48
CA THR A 74 1.91 -3.10 3.89
C THR A 74 0.94 -3.98 4.70
N GLY A 75 0.17 -3.35 5.59
CA GLY A 75 -0.87 -4.04 6.38
C GLY A 75 -2.03 -4.49 5.49
N PHE A 76 -2.48 -3.65 4.59
CA PHE A 76 -3.56 -3.96 3.64
C PHE A 76 -3.18 -5.10 2.69
N ALA A 77 -1.91 -5.18 2.28
CA ALA A 77 -1.42 -6.22 1.38
C ALA A 77 -1.36 -7.62 2.01
N LYS A 78 -1.53 -7.78 3.32
CA LYS A 78 -1.55 -9.11 3.98
C LYS A 78 -2.71 -9.99 3.50
N GLY A 79 -3.81 -9.39 3.04
CA GLY A 79 -4.99 -10.07 2.52
C GLY A 79 -4.92 -10.40 1.02
N LEU A 80 -3.84 -10.08 0.32
CA LEU A 80 -3.71 -10.33 -1.11
C LEU A 80 -3.64 -11.82 -1.42
N ARG A 81 -4.38 -12.24 -2.46
CA ARG A 81 -4.40 -13.62 -2.97
C ARG A 81 -3.19 -13.88 -3.88
N LEU A 82 -1.99 -13.76 -3.35
CA LEU A 82 -0.77 -14.01 -4.10
C LEU A 82 -0.22 -15.40 -3.77
N PRO A 83 0.10 -16.23 -4.80
CA PRO A 83 0.78 -17.51 -4.59
C PRO A 83 2.06 -17.33 -3.80
N GLN A 84 2.27 -18.20 -2.79
CA GLN A 84 3.39 -18.06 -1.84
C GLN A 84 4.51 -19.07 -2.07
N LYS A 85 4.19 -20.21 -2.68
CA LYS A 85 5.09 -21.40 -2.68
C LYS A 85 6.46 -21.17 -3.32
N ALA A 86 6.54 -20.22 -4.23
CA ALA A 86 7.75 -19.95 -5.01
C ALA A 86 8.55 -18.75 -4.51
N VAL A 87 8.10 -18.09 -3.44
CA VAL A 87 8.69 -16.85 -2.93
C VAL A 87 9.16 -17.05 -1.50
N SER A 88 10.47 -16.90 -1.25
CA SER A 88 11.05 -17.00 0.09
C SER A 88 10.70 -15.80 0.97
N TYR A 89 10.82 -14.59 0.42
CA TYR A 89 10.47 -13.35 1.12
C TYR A 89 10.16 -12.22 0.12
N ARG A 90 9.53 -11.19 0.64
CA ARG A 90 9.18 -9.96 -0.10
C ARG A 90 9.75 -8.75 0.61
N LEU A 91 10.24 -7.79 -0.18
CA LEU A 91 10.73 -6.51 0.33
C LEU A 91 9.96 -5.37 -0.32
N ASN A 92 9.70 -4.32 0.44
CA ASN A 92 9.27 -3.06 -0.13
C ASN A 92 10.46 -2.48 -0.90
N TYR A 93 10.35 -2.42 -2.24
CA TYR A 93 11.42 -1.92 -3.09
C TYR A 93 11.33 -0.40 -3.27
N GLY A 94 10.11 0.12 -3.41
CA GLY A 94 9.87 1.54 -3.58
C GLY A 94 8.53 1.83 -4.24
N PHE A 95 8.42 3.03 -4.77
CA PHE A 95 7.25 3.52 -5.50
C PHE A 95 7.72 4.31 -6.72
N ASP A 96 7.11 4.08 -7.88
CA ASP A 96 7.36 4.92 -9.06
C ASP A 96 6.49 6.18 -9.04
N LYS A 97 5.29 6.06 -8.51
CA LYS A 97 4.36 7.18 -8.35
C LYS A 97 3.61 7.07 -7.03
N VAL A 98 3.46 8.21 -6.36
CA VAL A 98 2.55 8.37 -5.23
C VAL A 98 1.83 9.69 -5.39
N ARG A 99 0.50 9.67 -5.19
CA ARG A 99 -0.32 10.89 -5.08
C ARG A 99 -1.27 10.72 -3.91
N ILE A 100 -1.17 11.64 -2.97
CA ILE A 100 -2.13 11.85 -1.89
C ILE A 100 -3.14 12.84 -2.46
N ILE A 101 -4.34 12.36 -2.75
CA ILE A 101 -5.32 13.09 -3.58
C ILE A 101 -6.28 13.88 -2.69
N ASN A 102 -6.84 13.21 -1.69
CA ASN A 102 -7.82 13.82 -0.82
C ASN A 102 -7.44 13.65 0.66
N PRO A 103 -7.68 14.68 1.49
CA PRO A 103 -7.54 14.56 2.94
C PRO A 103 -8.54 13.54 3.48
N VAL A 104 -8.11 12.77 4.47
CA VAL A 104 -8.92 11.77 5.15
C VAL A 104 -9.20 12.28 6.57
N PRO A 105 -10.47 12.60 6.92
CA PRO A 105 -10.80 13.00 8.29
C PRO A 105 -10.47 11.91 9.31
N VAL A 106 -10.16 12.32 10.53
CA VAL A 106 -10.11 11.41 11.69
C VAL A 106 -11.41 10.58 11.79
N ASP A 107 -11.31 9.39 12.37
CA ASP A 107 -12.42 8.42 12.52
C ASP A 107 -12.99 7.87 11.19
N SER A 108 -12.27 8.09 10.09
CA SER A 108 -12.59 7.46 8.80
C SER A 108 -12.12 6.01 8.76
N ARG A 109 -12.82 5.19 7.99
CA ARG A 109 -12.38 3.84 7.63
C ARG A 109 -11.80 3.86 6.23
N ILE A 110 -10.59 3.30 6.10
CA ILE A 110 -9.86 3.22 4.84
C ILE A 110 -9.51 1.77 4.49
N ARG A 111 -9.33 1.48 3.21
CA ARG A 111 -8.84 0.17 2.73
C ARG A 111 -7.97 0.32 1.48
N GLY A 112 -7.16 -0.69 1.21
CA GLY A 112 -6.36 -0.78 -0.01
C GLY A 112 -7.01 -1.70 -1.03
N ARG A 113 -7.06 -1.24 -2.30
CA ARG A 113 -7.40 -2.04 -3.49
C ARG A 113 -6.15 -2.19 -4.33
N PHE A 114 -5.87 -3.40 -4.83
CA PHE A 114 -4.62 -3.72 -5.48
C PHE A 114 -4.85 -4.39 -6.83
N HIS A 115 -4.18 -3.87 -7.88
CA HIS A 115 -4.09 -4.49 -9.20
C HIS A 115 -2.64 -4.82 -9.50
N MET A 116 -2.35 -6.01 -9.97
CA MET A 116 -1.01 -6.35 -10.44
C MET A 116 -0.80 -5.82 -11.86
N ARG A 117 0.05 -4.80 -11.99
CA ARG A 117 0.40 -4.21 -13.29
C ARG A 117 1.43 -5.05 -14.03
N ASN A 118 2.49 -5.43 -13.33
CA ASN A 118 3.62 -6.11 -13.94
C ASN A 118 4.31 -7.08 -12.97
N LEU A 119 5.02 -8.04 -13.56
CA LEU A 119 5.94 -8.94 -12.88
C LEU A 119 7.08 -9.23 -13.85
N GLU A 120 8.30 -8.88 -13.50
CA GLU A 120 9.48 -8.99 -14.35
C GLU A 120 10.69 -9.56 -13.61
N PRO A 121 11.65 -10.20 -14.29
CA PRO A 121 12.88 -10.67 -13.67
C PRO A 121 13.66 -9.50 -13.04
N ARG A 122 14.28 -9.76 -11.88
CA ARG A 122 15.18 -8.81 -11.23
C ARG A 122 16.38 -9.53 -10.62
N GLY A 123 17.55 -9.33 -11.23
CA GLY A 123 18.75 -10.07 -10.87
C GLY A 123 18.68 -11.56 -11.28
N GLU A 124 19.44 -12.40 -10.60
CA GLU A 124 19.59 -13.83 -10.94
C GLU A 124 18.53 -14.73 -10.27
N SER A 125 17.93 -14.28 -9.17
CA SER A 125 17.04 -15.09 -8.32
C SER A 125 15.84 -14.34 -7.78
N GLY A 126 15.46 -13.22 -8.40
CA GLY A 126 14.36 -12.39 -7.94
C GLY A 126 13.43 -11.92 -9.04
N ALA A 127 12.31 -11.36 -8.63
CA ALA A 127 11.36 -10.69 -9.50
C ALA A 127 10.92 -9.35 -8.90
N LEU A 128 10.63 -8.40 -9.77
CA LEU A 128 10.02 -7.13 -9.38
C LEU A 128 8.54 -7.16 -9.75
N MET A 129 7.68 -7.03 -8.74
CA MET A 129 6.25 -6.94 -8.90
C MET A 129 5.81 -5.49 -8.77
N THR A 130 5.05 -5.00 -9.74
CA THR A 130 4.44 -3.67 -9.72
C THR A 130 2.95 -3.80 -9.42
N LEU A 131 2.52 -3.17 -8.33
CA LEU A 131 1.12 -3.07 -7.91
C LEU A 131 0.62 -1.64 -8.12
N GLU A 132 -0.49 -1.49 -8.83
CA GLU A 132 -1.29 -0.27 -8.76
C GLU A 132 -2.16 -0.36 -7.50
N VAL A 133 -2.07 0.66 -6.66
CA VAL A 133 -2.76 0.69 -5.37
C VAL A 133 -3.64 1.91 -5.28
N VAL A 134 -4.85 1.69 -4.79
CA VAL A 134 -5.82 2.74 -4.47
C VAL A 134 -6.20 2.62 -3.00
N VAL A 135 -6.05 3.71 -2.23
CA VAL A 135 -6.61 3.80 -0.88
C VAL A 135 -7.99 4.45 -0.99
N GLU A 136 -9.00 3.66 -0.65
CA GLU A 136 -10.40 4.07 -0.63
C GLU A 136 -10.79 4.52 0.78
N VAL A 137 -11.73 5.47 0.87
CA VAL A 137 -12.36 5.91 2.11
C VAL A 137 -13.83 5.50 2.09
N GLU A 138 -14.31 4.91 3.18
CA GLU A 138 -15.70 4.45 3.29
C GLU A 138 -16.67 5.61 3.09
N GLY A 139 -17.69 5.38 2.26
CA GLY A 139 -18.70 6.39 1.95
C GLY A 139 -18.29 7.45 0.92
N THR A 140 -17.06 7.42 0.38
CA THR A 140 -16.61 8.35 -0.66
C THR A 140 -16.41 7.64 -2.00
N LYS A 141 -16.50 8.39 -3.12
CA LYS A 141 -16.22 7.87 -4.46
C LYS A 141 -14.76 8.12 -4.87
N GLU A 142 -14.20 9.21 -4.38
CA GLU A 142 -12.85 9.64 -4.73
C GLU A 142 -11.81 8.94 -3.83
N PRO A 143 -10.68 8.50 -4.37
CA PRO A 143 -9.65 7.88 -3.58
C PRO A 143 -8.90 8.90 -2.72
N ALA A 144 -8.39 8.46 -1.58
CA ALA A 144 -7.50 9.27 -0.75
C ALA A 144 -6.05 9.25 -1.29
N LEU A 145 -5.60 8.11 -1.79
CA LEU A 145 -4.25 7.92 -2.29
C LEU A 145 -4.24 6.94 -3.46
N VAL A 146 -3.36 7.20 -4.43
CA VAL A 146 -3.00 6.25 -5.49
C VAL A 146 -1.48 6.10 -5.55
N ALA A 147 -1.01 4.89 -5.82
CA ALA A 147 0.41 4.61 -5.93
C ALA A 147 0.72 3.49 -6.94
N GLU A 148 1.88 3.55 -7.56
CA GLU A 148 2.54 2.41 -8.20
C GLU A 148 3.60 1.88 -7.24
N TRP A 149 3.28 0.79 -6.54
CA TRP A 149 4.11 0.20 -5.51
C TRP A 149 4.93 -0.95 -6.07
N LEU A 150 6.23 -0.91 -5.81
CA LEU A 150 7.19 -1.91 -6.23
C LEU A 150 7.54 -2.84 -5.08
N ALA A 151 7.34 -4.13 -5.28
CA ALA A 151 7.74 -5.17 -4.33
C ALA A 151 8.77 -6.10 -4.97
N TYR A 152 9.92 -6.26 -4.33
CA TYR A 152 10.90 -7.26 -4.72
C TYR A 152 10.53 -8.62 -4.12
N LEU A 153 10.52 -9.63 -4.95
CA LEU A 153 10.25 -11.02 -4.60
C LEU A 153 11.54 -11.82 -4.71
N GLN A 154 12.03 -12.37 -3.62
CA GLN A 154 13.12 -13.36 -3.67
C GLN A 154 12.55 -14.74 -3.95
N LEU A 155 13.00 -15.38 -5.02
CA LEU A 155 12.56 -16.72 -5.37
C LEU A 155 13.20 -17.76 -4.47
N SER A 156 12.47 -18.86 -4.23
CA SER A 156 12.98 -20.00 -3.47
C SER A 156 14.00 -20.76 -4.29
N PRO A 157 15.14 -21.20 -3.72
CA PRO A 157 16.19 -21.94 -4.43
C PRO A 157 15.69 -23.22 -5.13
N SER A 158 14.64 -23.85 -4.62
CA SER A 158 14.05 -25.08 -5.15
C SER A 158 13.32 -24.93 -6.49
N ILE A 159 13.32 -23.72 -7.09
CA ILE A 159 12.65 -23.45 -8.37
C ILE A 159 13.65 -23.29 -9.52
N SER A 160 14.94 -23.23 -9.19
CA SER A 160 16.02 -23.07 -10.18
C SER A 160 16.58 -24.40 -10.72
N GLU A 161 15.97 -25.55 -10.40
CA GLU A 161 16.30 -26.87 -10.97
C GLU A 161 15.17 -27.29 -12.00
#